data_3fb15836b750c9616883073cfabf5803
#
_entry.id   3fb15836b750c9616883073cfabf5803
#
_cell.length_a   1.000
_cell.length_b   1.000
_cell.length_c   1.000
_cell.angle_alpha   90.00
_cell.angle_beta   90.00
_cell.angle_gamma   90.00
#
_symmetry.space_group_name_H-M   'P 1'
#
loop_
_entity.id
_entity.type
_entity.pdbx_description
1 polymer ?
#
loop_
_entity_poly.entity_id
_entity_poly.type
_entity_poly.pdbx_seq_one_letter_code
_entity_poly.pdbx_strand_id
1 'polypeptide(L)'
;MEKESVPFGRTMGFKVAFCNAIAVDLAQAKRMIWVSGQIAFDEQEKFIGKGDIRAQTEQCLKNIQRALQKLGGSMDDVVQVTVFVTDMSGLKDIHDVRLKYFKEPYPTSTLVEVQGFVNPDALIEINAMALLF
;
A
#
# COMPACT_ATOMS: atom_id res chain seq x y z
N MET A 1 -11.62 -13.91 8.93
CA MET A 1 -11.42 -12.67 9.69
C MET A 1 -12.38 -11.61 9.22
N GLU A 2 -13.09 -11.04 10.16
CA GLU A 2 -13.98 -9.96 9.81
C GLU A 2 -13.31 -8.61 10.08
N LYS A 3 -13.24 -7.82 9.04
CA LYS A 3 -12.90 -6.41 9.15
C LYS A 3 -14.19 -5.63 8.98
N GLU A 4 -14.48 -4.78 9.96
CA GLU A 4 -15.55 -3.79 9.80
C GLU A 4 -14.94 -2.54 9.23
N SER A 5 -15.53 -2.02 8.16
CA SER A 5 -15.00 -0.81 7.52
C SER A 5 -16.05 0.27 7.43
N VAL A 6 -15.59 1.51 7.50
CA VAL A 6 -16.37 2.68 7.10
C VAL A 6 -15.89 3.06 5.71
N PRO A 7 -16.69 2.85 4.66
CA PRO A 7 -16.26 3.14 3.29
C PRO A 7 -15.92 4.62 3.11
N PHE A 8 -15.09 4.90 2.12
CA PHE A 8 -14.76 6.29 1.77
C PHE A 8 -16.01 7.12 1.48
N GLY A 9 -16.99 6.53 0.78
CA GLY A 9 -18.33 7.12 0.63
C GLY A 9 -18.42 8.32 -0.30
N ARG A 10 -17.35 8.66 -1.00
CA ARG A 10 -17.32 9.75 -1.98
C ARG A 10 -16.34 9.42 -3.10
N THR A 11 -16.23 10.27 -4.09
CA THR A 11 -15.33 10.04 -5.22
C THR A 11 -14.28 11.15 -5.32
N MET A 12 -13.12 10.78 -5.87
CA MET A 12 -12.08 11.73 -6.25
C MET A 12 -12.03 11.90 -7.77
N GLY A 13 -13.13 11.57 -8.47
CA GLY A 13 -13.17 11.52 -9.92
C GLY A 13 -12.67 10.19 -10.49
N PHE A 14 -12.26 9.25 -9.63
CA PHE A 14 -11.83 7.90 -9.99
C PHE A 14 -11.99 6.99 -8.77
N LYS A 15 -11.97 5.68 -9.01
CA LYS A 15 -12.10 4.70 -7.92
C LYS A 15 -10.84 4.68 -7.09
N VAL A 16 -11.01 4.63 -5.75
CA VAL A 16 -9.91 4.63 -4.79
C VAL A 16 -9.85 3.29 -4.05
N ALA A 17 -8.66 2.95 -3.56
CA ALA A 17 -8.38 1.68 -2.89
C ALA A 17 -8.18 1.89 -1.38
N PHE A 18 -9.03 2.71 -0.75
CA PHE A 18 -8.97 2.90 0.69
C PHE A 18 -10.35 3.14 1.28
N CYS A 19 -10.46 3.00 2.60
CA CYS A 19 -11.66 3.30 3.37
C CYS A 19 -11.37 4.41 4.39
N ASN A 20 -12.41 4.91 5.05
CA ASN A 20 -12.26 5.94 6.08
C ASN A 20 -11.78 5.36 7.42
N ALA A 21 -12.21 4.14 7.75
CA ALA A 21 -11.83 3.50 8.99
C ALA A 21 -11.98 1.99 8.87
N ILE A 22 -11.17 1.25 9.64
CA ILE A 22 -11.27 -0.20 9.78
C ILE A 22 -11.20 -0.55 11.25
N ALA A 23 -12.04 -1.49 11.66
CA ALA A 23 -11.98 -2.13 12.97
C ALA A 23 -11.76 -3.62 12.82
N VAL A 24 -10.94 -4.18 13.70
CA VAL A 24 -10.68 -5.62 13.81
C VAL A 24 -10.72 -5.98 15.30
N ASP A 25 -11.41 -7.04 15.65
CA ASP A 25 -11.40 -7.53 17.04
C ASP A 25 -10.03 -8.10 17.39
N LEU A 26 -9.38 -7.53 18.38
CA LEU A 26 -8.03 -7.96 18.79
C LEU A 26 -8.02 -9.41 19.26
N ALA A 27 -9.13 -9.91 19.84
CA ALA A 27 -9.24 -11.29 20.26
C ALA A 27 -9.11 -12.29 19.11
N GLN A 28 -9.38 -11.88 17.88
CA GLN A 28 -9.29 -12.73 16.69
C GLN A 28 -7.92 -12.63 16.01
N ALA A 29 -7.19 -11.56 16.26
CA ALA A 29 -5.90 -11.34 15.61
C ALA A 29 -4.80 -12.13 16.32
N LYS A 30 -4.08 -12.95 15.58
CA LYS A 30 -2.97 -13.77 16.10
C LYS A 30 -1.61 -13.10 15.93
N ARG A 31 -1.44 -12.29 14.90
CA ARG A 31 -0.18 -11.63 14.59
C ARG A 31 -0.42 -10.25 13.99
N MET A 32 0.46 -9.32 14.37
CA MET A 32 0.57 -8.02 13.71
C MET A 32 1.88 -8.01 12.93
N ILE A 33 1.82 -7.49 11.70
CA ILE A 33 3.00 -7.37 10.85
C ILE A 33 3.15 -5.92 10.42
N TRP A 34 4.36 -5.39 10.60
CA TRP A 34 4.74 -4.07 10.10
C TRP A 34 5.72 -4.26 8.95
N VAL A 35 5.40 -3.67 7.81
CA VAL A 35 6.28 -3.69 6.63
C VAL A 35 6.86 -2.29 6.47
N SER A 36 8.19 -2.22 6.47
CA SER A 36 8.92 -0.96 6.27
C SER A 36 8.58 -0.33 4.93
N GLY A 37 8.84 0.97 4.82
CA GLY A 37 8.68 1.68 3.55
C GLY A 37 9.46 1.00 2.43
N GLN A 38 8.77 0.70 1.34
CA GLN A 38 9.32 0.06 0.15
C GLN A 38 9.39 1.08 -0.97
N ILE A 39 10.56 1.21 -1.57
CA ILE A 39 10.73 1.86 -2.87
C ILE A 39 10.94 0.78 -3.92
N ALA A 40 11.00 1.15 -5.20
CA ALA A 40 10.84 0.20 -6.29
C ALA A 40 12.11 -0.61 -6.64
N PHE A 41 12.78 -1.17 -5.65
CA PHE A 41 13.84 -2.16 -5.88
C PHE A 41 13.25 -3.56 -5.99
N ASP A 42 13.73 -4.36 -6.95
CA ASP A 42 13.34 -5.76 -7.06
C ASP A 42 14.24 -6.66 -6.18
N GLU A 43 14.05 -7.99 -6.26
CA GLU A 43 14.81 -8.96 -5.47
C GLU A 43 16.30 -8.99 -5.81
N GLN A 44 16.69 -8.53 -7.00
CA GLN A 44 18.08 -8.45 -7.42
C GLN A 44 18.68 -7.08 -7.14
N GLU A 45 18.01 -6.27 -6.31
CA GLU A 45 18.43 -4.90 -5.97
C GLU A 45 18.49 -3.95 -7.17
N LYS A 46 17.74 -4.26 -8.22
CA LYS A 46 17.60 -3.40 -9.39
C LYS A 46 16.44 -2.45 -9.20
N PHE A 47 16.66 -1.16 -9.47
CA PHE A 47 15.59 -0.17 -9.41
C PHE A 47 14.70 -0.26 -10.64
N ILE A 48 13.39 -0.40 -10.42
CA ILE A 48 12.40 -0.65 -11.46
C ILE A 48 11.60 0.63 -11.73
N GLY A 49 11.38 0.95 -13.00
CA GLY A 49 10.40 1.97 -13.39
C GLY A 49 10.87 3.40 -13.22
N LYS A 50 12.13 3.70 -13.51
CA LYS A 50 12.61 5.09 -13.52
C LYS A 50 11.69 5.96 -14.39
N GLY A 51 11.14 7.03 -13.81
CA GLY A 51 10.22 7.93 -14.50
C GLY A 51 8.80 7.37 -14.72
N ASP A 52 8.47 6.19 -14.16
CA ASP A 52 7.20 5.52 -14.37
C ASP A 52 6.52 5.24 -13.04
N ILE A 53 5.55 6.06 -12.69
CA ILE A 53 4.84 5.96 -11.40
C ILE A 53 4.05 4.64 -11.27
N ARG A 54 3.47 4.14 -12.37
CA ARG A 54 2.72 2.89 -12.33
C ARG A 54 3.65 1.71 -12.06
N ALA A 55 4.78 1.62 -12.76
CA ALA A 55 5.75 0.55 -12.57
C ALA A 55 6.35 0.60 -11.16
N GLN A 56 6.65 1.78 -10.64
CA GLN A 56 7.18 1.92 -9.29
C GLN A 56 6.14 1.54 -8.23
N THR A 57 4.90 1.96 -8.38
CA THR A 57 3.82 1.58 -7.46
C THR A 57 3.64 0.06 -7.45
N GLU A 58 3.63 -0.56 -8.62
CA GLU A 58 3.55 -2.02 -8.76
C GLU A 58 4.67 -2.71 -7.99
N GLN A 59 5.90 -2.25 -8.16
CA GLN A 59 7.06 -2.88 -7.50
C GLN A 59 7.01 -2.71 -5.98
N CYS A 60 6.60 -1.53 -5.49
CA CYS A 60 6.42 -1.32 -4.04
C CYS A 60 5.42 -2.31 -3.46
N LEU A 61 4.29 -2.50 -4.13
CA LEU A 61 3.25 -3.43 -3.66
C LEU A 61 3.70 -4.89 -3.76
N LYS A 62 4.44 -5.26 -4.79
CA LYS A 62 5.07 -6.59 -4.88
C LYS A 62 6.01 -6.85 -3.71
N ASN A 63 6.79 -5.86 -3.33
CA ASN A 63 7.71 -5.97 -2.21
C ASN A 63 6.96 -6.17 -0.89
N ILE A 64 5.88 -5.42 -0.68
CA ILE A 64 5.01 -5.59 0.50
C ILE A 64 4.39 -6.98 0.51
N GLN A 65 3.84 -7.41 -0.61
CA GLN A 65 3.23 -8.73 -0.75
C GLN A 65 4.23 -9.84 -0.41
N ARG A 66 5.44 -9.75 -0.91
CA ARG A 66 6.50 -10.73 -0.65
C ARG A 66 6.87 -10.77 0.83
N ALA A 67 7.00 -9.60 1.47
CA ALA A 67 7.31 -9.52 2.90
C ALA A 67 6.20 -10.17 3.73
N LEU A 68 4.94 -9.89 3.40
CA LEU A 68 3.80 -10.49 4.08
C LEU A 68 3.76 -12.00 3.91
N GLN A 69 4.00 -12.50 2.69
CA GLN A 69 4.00 -13.94 2.40
C GLN A 69 5.06 -14.68 3.20
N LYS A 70 6.23 -14.09 3.39
CA LYS A 70 7.30 -14.68 4.20
C LYS A 70 6.91 -14.81 5.68
N LEU A 71 5.95 -14.03 6.14
CA LEU A 71 5.46 -14.02 7.52
C LEU A 71 4.08 -14.66 7.65
N GLY A 72 3.60 -15.32 6.61
CA GLY A 72 2.35 -16.06 6.64
C GLY A 72 1.11 -15.23 6.31
N GLY A 73 1.28 -14.01 5.83
CA GLY A 73 0.19 -13.11 5.50
C GLY A 73 -0.02 -12.91 4.01
N SER A 74 -0.99 -12.06 3.69
CA SER A 74 -1.33 -11.69 2.32
C SER A 74 -1.76 -10.23 2.25
N MET A 75 -1.95 -9.72 1.05
CA MET A 75 -2.44 -8.35 0.86
C MET A 75 -3.82 -8.12 1.46
N ASP A 76 -4.65 -9.18 1.56
CA ASP A 76 -5.97 -9.07 2.19
C ASP A 76 -5.91 -8.81 3.70
N ASP A 77 -4.76 -9.06 4.32
CA ASP A 77 -4.55 -8.83 5.75
C ASP A 77 -4.12 -7.39 6.06
N VAL A 78 -3.80 -6.60 5.05
CA VAL A 78 -3.36 -5.21 5.24
C VAL A 78 -4.51 -4.35 5.72
N VAL A 79 -4.30 -3.63 6.82
CA VAL A 79 -5.30 -2.72 7.40
C VAL A 79 -4.91 -1.25 7.29
N GLN A 80 -3.65 -0.97 7.04
CA GLN A 80 -3.15 0.40 6.94
C GLN A 80 -1.99 0.49 5.96
N VAL A 81 -2.00 1.51 5.12
CA VAL A 81 -0.85 1.89 4.31
C VAL A 81 -0.57 3.37 4.49
N THR A 82 0.70 3.73 4.41
CA THR A 82 1.12 5.12 4.26
C THR A 82 1.89 5.22 2.94
N VAL A 83 1.51 6.18 2.14
CA VAL A 83 2.04 6.38 0.79
C VAL A 83 2.70 7.74 0.73
N PHE A 84 3.98 7.76 0.37
CA PHE A 84 4.76 8.97 0.18
C PHE A 84 5.03 9.13 -1.31
N VAL A 85 4.82 10.32 -1.85
CA VAL A 85 5.05 10.60 -3.26
C VAL A 85 5.82 11.91 -3.41
N THR A 86 6.55 12.05 -4.52
CA THR A 86 7.22 13.31 -4.84
C THR A 86 6.36 14.24 -5.69
N ASP A 87 5.25 13.72 -6.24
CA ASP A 87 4.36 14.49 -7.11
C ASP A 87 2.93 13.94 -7.02
N MET A 88 1.98 14.79 -6.71
CA MET A 88 0.56 14.42 -6.58
C MET A 88 -0.13 14.17 -7.93
N SER A 89 0.47 14.54 -9.05
CA SER A 89 -0.17 14.39 -10.36
C SER A 89 -0.41 12.94 -10.76
N GLY A 90 0.33 11.99 -10.17
CA GLY A 90 0.20 10.56 -10.44
C GLY A 90 -0.86 9.83 -9.61
N LEU A 91 -1.72 10.54 -8.88
CA LEU A 91 -2.62 9.93 -7.89
C LEU A 91 -3.57 8.89 -8.50
N LYS A 92 -4.16 9.20 -9.66
CA LYS A 92 -5.06 8.24 -10.33
C LYS A 92 -4.32 6.96 -10.73
N ASP A 93 -3.12 7.09 -11.29
CA ASP A 93 -2.30 5.93 -11.68
C ASP A 93 -1.94 5.07 -10.47
N ILE A 94 -1.61 5.70 -9.35
CA ILE A 94 -1.31 5.00 -8.10
C ILE A 94 -2.53 4.19 -7.65
N HIS A 95 -3.73 4.79 -7.63
CA HIS A 95 -4.94 4.07 -7.22
C HIS A 95 -5.32 2.96 -8.20
N ASP A 96 -5.16 3.17 -9.51
CA ASP A 96 -5.41 2.12 -10.50
C ASP A 96 -4.56 0.88 -10.22
N VAL A 97 -3.29 1.06 -9.87
CA VAL A 97 -2.40 -0.05 -9.52
C VAL A 97 -2.79 -0.68 -8.18
N ARG A 98 -3.08 0.15 -7.17
CA ARG A 98 -3.48 -0.35 -5.84
C ARG A 98 -4.73 -1.22 -5.90
N LEU A 99 -5.69 -0.90 -6.77
CA LEU A 99 -6.93 -1.68 -6.96
C LEU A 99 -6.66 -3.10 -7.49
N LYS A 100 -5.50 -3.37 -8.06
CA LYS A 100 -5.12 -4.72 -8.48
C LYS A 100 -4.65 -5.57 -7.29
N TYR A 101 -4.21 -4.94 -6.21
CA TYR A 101 -3.60 -5.63 -5.06
C TYR A 101 -4.53 -5.72 -3.87
N PHE A 102 -5.49 -4.82 -3.75
CA PHE A 102 -6.40 -4.75 -2.61
C PHE A 102 -7.84 -4.99 -3.03
N LYS A 103 -8.60 -5.65 -2.15
CA LYS A 103 -10.03 -5.88 -2.28
C LYS A 103 -10.75 -5.22 -1.12
N GLU A 104 -12.06 -5.00 -1.29
CA GLU A 104 -12.89 -4.56 -0.17
C GLU A 104 -12.97 -5.65 0.92
N PRO A 105 -12.93 -5.26 2.20
CA PRO A 105 -12.76 -3.88 2.67
C PRO A 105 -11.31 -3.42 2.46
N TYR A 106 -11.16 -2.24 1.88
CA TYR A 106 -9.84 -1.67 1.59
C TYR A 106 -9.15 -1.23 2.88
N PRO A 107 -7.82 -1.14 2.89
CA PRO A 107 -7.09 -0.59 4.04
C PRO A 107 -7.36 0.90 4.23
N THR A 108 -7.09 1.40 5.43
CA THR A 108 -6.94 2.83 5.64
C THR A 108 -5.68 3.31 4.94
N SER A 109 -5.64 4.59 4.55
CA SER A 109 -4.51 5.12 3.79
C SER A 109 -4.27 6.57 4.13
N THR A 110 -3.00 6.92 4.31
CA THR A 110 -2.53 8.30 4.33
C THR A 110 -1.58 8.47 3.17
N LEU A 111 -1.75 9.53 2.39
CA LEU A 111 -0.87 9.83 1.26
C LEU A 111 -0.40 11.27 1.36
N VAL A 112 0.91 11.48 1.34
CA VAL A 112 1.53 12.79 1.50
C VAL A 112 2.64 12.99 0.45
N GLU A 113 2.85 14.24 0.07
CA GLU A 113 3.96 14.62 -0.79
C GLU A 113 5.19 14.91 0.04
N VAL A 114 6.34 14.43 -0.41
CA VAL A 114 7.64 14.61 0.23
C VAL A 114 8.66 15.13 -0.80
N GLN A 115 9.78 15.65 -0.32
CA GLN A 115 10.82 16.20 -1.21
C GLN A 115 11.56 15.12 -2.00
N GLY A 116 11.76 13.95 -1.42
CA GLY A 116 12.52 12.89 -2.08
C GLY A 116 12.76 11.71 -1.18
N PHE A 117 13.51 10.74 -1.71
CA PHE A 117 13.82 9.47 -1.05
C PHE A 117 15.30 9.20 -1.10
N VAL A 118 15.73 8.11 -0.45
CA VAL A 118 17.14 7.68 -0.46
C VAL A 118 17.66 7.39 -1.87
N ASN A 119 16.79 6.96 -2.78
CA ASN A 119 17.11 6.84 -4.19
C ASN A 119 16.51 8.04 -4.93
N PRO A 120 17.31 8.82 -5.68
CA PRO A 120 16.83 10.03 -6.36
C PRO A 120 15.81 9.75 -7.47
N ASP A 121 15.75 8.53 -7.99
CA ASP A 121 14.80 8.14 -9.03
C ASP A 121 13.48 7.64 -8.45
N ALA A 122 13.38 7.46 -7.13
CA ALA A 122 12.15 7.02 -6.49
C ALA A 122 11.10 8.12 -6.52
N LEU A 123 9.90 7.79 -6.99
CA LEU A 123 8.74 8.67 -7.05
C LEU A 123 7.72 8.36 -5.97
N ILE A 124 7.83 7.18 -5.34
CA ILE A 124 6.85 6.66 -4.38
C ILE A 124 7.53 5.72 -3.41
N GLU A 125 7.06 5.77 -2.16
CA GLU A 125 7.40 4.81 -1.10
C GLU A 125 6.10 4.42 -0.39
N ILE A 126 5.94 3.13 -0.10
CA ILE A 126 4.73 2.63 0.59
C ILE A 126 5.17 1.75 1.75
N ASN A 127 4.59 1.98 2.94
CA ASN A 127 4.67 1.04 4.05
C ASN A 127 3.29 0.45 4.33
N ALA A 128 3.24 -0.59 5.16
CA ALA A 128 1.98 -1.26 5.46
C ALA A 128 1.98 -1.86 6.87
N MET A 129 0.79 -2.02 7.40
CA MET A 129 0.55 -2.81 8.61
C MET A 129 -0.57 -3.80 8.32
N ALA A 130 -0.39 -5.04 8.79
CA ALA A 130 -1.34 -6.12 8.58
C ALA A 130 -1.68 -6.82 9.89
N LEU A 131 -2.88 -7.40 9.94
CA LEU A 131 -3.35 -8.23 11.05
C LEU A 131 -3.75 -9.59 10.48
N LEU A 132 -3.18 -10.66 11.05
CA LEU A 132 -3.46 -12.04 10.66
C LEU A 132 -4.32 -12.72 11.71
N PHE A 133 -5.15 -13.64 11.25
CA PHE A 133 -6.02 -14.45 12.11
C PHE A 133 -5.63 -15.90 12.16
#